data_31a4515cf5645abae436ce57c34703d1
#
_entry.id   31a4515cf5645abae436ce57c34703d1
#
_cell.length_a   1.000
_cell.length_b   1.000
_cell.length_c   1.000
_cell.angle_alpha   90.00
_cell.angle_beta   90.00
_cell.angle_gamma   90.00
#
_symmetry.space_group_name_H-M   'P 1'
#
loop_
_entity.id
_entity.type
_entity.pdbx_description
1 polymer ?
#
loop_
_entity_poly.entity_id
_entity_poly.type
_entity_poly.pdbx_seq_one_letter_code
_entity_poly.pdbx_strand_id
1 'polypeptide(L)'
;MDSRRRYPVLLVVNDRQINEVIIDPHYQLKHASSVNDEIILALVKKLDGGIFESDDADDEFEYFKTEPIEYMGKSYRLVWLLKYDAMYIGVVNAFRRSKK
;
A
#
# COMPACT_ATOMS: atom_id res chain seq x y z
N MET A 1 1.14 -18.92 12.16
CA MET A 1 0.81 -19.00 10.71
C MET A 1 0.73 -17.60 10.14
N ASP A 2 1.38 -17.40 9.02
CA ASP A 2 1.38 -16.09 8.38
C ASP A 2 0.07 -15.88 7.62
N SER A 3 -0.71 -14.89 8.03
CA SER A 3 -1.99 -14.58 7.43
C SER A 3 -1.91 -13.49 6.36
N ARG A 4 -0.71 -13.02 6.05
CA ARG A 4 -0.55 -12.00 5.01
C ARG A 4 -0.83 -12.60 3.64
N ARG A 5 -1.45 -11.79 2.79
CA ARG A 5 -1.82 -12.22 1.45
C ARG A 5 -0.89 -11.60 0.42
N ARG A 6 -0.52 -12.39 -0.59
CA ARG A 6 0.45 -11.99 -1.60
C ARG A 6 -0.18 -11.99 -2.97
N TYR A 7 0.09 -10.95 -3.74
CA TYR A 7 -0.46 -10.81 -5.09
C TYR A 7 0.64 -10.39 -6.05
N PRO A 8 0.70 -10.99 -7.24
CA PRO A 8 1.67 -10.56 -8.25
C PRO A 8 1.26 -9.23 -8.88
N VAL A 9 2.23 -8.36 -9.10
CA VAL A 9 2.03 -7.09 -9.79
C VAL A 9 3.26 -6.81 -10.65
N LEU A 10 3.18 -5.74 -11.46
CA LEU A 10 4.31 -5.29 -12.24
C LEU A 10 4.27 -3.77 -12.23
N LEU A 11 5.03 -3.17 -11.33
CA LEU A 11 5.02 -1.73 -11.07
C LEU A 11 6.44 -1.19 -10.95
N VAL A 12 6.58 0.11 -11.12
CA VAL A 12 7.82 0.82 -10.80
C VAL A 12 7.48 1.92 -9.80
N VAL A 13 8.06 1.86 -8.61
CA VAL A 13 7.82 2.83 -7.54
C VAL A 13 9.18 3.25 -6.98
N ASN A 14 9.42 4.55 -6.90
CA ASN A 14 10.69 5.10 -6.45
C ASN A 14 11.88 4.54 -7.27
N ASP A 15 11.67 4.44 -8.57
CA ASP A 15 12.67 3.87 -9.52
C ASP A 15 13.04 2.43 -9.23
N ARG A 16 12.20 1.70 -8.49
CA ARG A 16 12.42 0.30 -8.15
C ARG A 16 11.35 -0.55 -8.79
N GLN A 17 11.75 -1.67 -9.37
CA GLN A 17 10.80 -2.63 -9.93
C GLN A 17 10.13 -3.39 -8.79
N ILE A 18 8.80 -3.44 -8.81
CA ILE A 18 7.99 -4.12 -7.80
C ILE A 18 7.23 -5.24 -8.51
N ASN A 19 7.37 -6.44 -8.02
CA ASN A 19 6.71 -7.61 -8.63
C ASN A 19 5.71 -8.31 -7.70
N GLU A 20 5.52 -7.79 -6.49
CA GLU A 20 4.60 -8.42 -5.55
C GLU A 20 4.05 -7.38 -4.58
N VAL A 21 2.80 -7.55 -4.19
CA VAL A 21 2.19 -6.80 -3.08
C VAL A 21 1.87 -7.78 -1.97
N ILE A 22 2.29 -7.46 -0.77
CA ILE A 22 2.00 -8.26 0.42
C ILE A 22 1.10 -7.43 1.32
N ILE A 23 -0.11 -7.93 1.58
CA ILE A 23 -1.11 -7.19 2.36
C ILE A 23 -1.23 -7.81 3.74
N ASP A 24 -1.00 -6.98 4.77
CA ASP A 24 -1.25 -7.35 6.15
C ASP A 24 -2.76 -7.24 6.40
N PRO A 25 -3.42 -8.29 6.91
CA PRO A 25 -4.87 -8.24 7.13
C PRO A 25 -5.29 -7.37 8.31
N HIS A 26 -4.35 -6.73 8.96
CA HIS A 26 -4.64 -5.89 10.14
C HIS A 26 -5.70 -4.82 9.86
N TYR A 27 -5.75 -4.28 8.62
CA TYR A 27 -6.75 -3.27 8.27
C TYR A 27 -8.18 -3.76 8.52
N GLN A 28 -8.41 -5.07 8.45
CA GLN A 28 -9.74 -5.64 8.61
C GLN A 28 -10.31 -5.46 10.01
N LEU A 29 -9.46 -5.22 10.98
CA LEU A 29 -9.93 -5.01 12.35
C LEU A 29 -10.80 -3.76 12.50
N LYS A 30 -10.56 -2.74 11.68
CA LYS A 30 -11.28 -1.46 11.78
C LYS A 30 -11.92 -1.01 10.48
N HIS A 31 -11.43 -1.49 9.34
CA HIS A 31 -11.76 -0.90 8.04
C HIS A 31 -12.38 -1.87 7.05
N ALA A 32 -12.75 -3.08 7.49
CA ALA A 32 -13.29 -4.10 6.58
C ALA A 32 -14.58 -3.66 5.86
N SER A 33 -15.34 -2.74 6.45
CA SER A 33 -16.58 -2.28 5.83
C SER A 33 -16.36 -1.34 4.66
N SER A 34 -15.18 -0.73 4.53
CA SER A 34 -14.91 0.24 3.48
C SER A 34 -13.72 -0.13 2.61
N VAL A 35 -12.93 -1.12 2.98
CA VAL A 35 -11.71 -1.50 2.27
C VAL A 35 -11.62 -3.02 2.22
N ASN A 36 -11.18 -3.52 1.08
CA ASN A 36 -10.85 -4.95 0.91
C ASN A 36 -9.57 -5.06 0.09
N ASP A 37 -9.09 -6.29 -0.12
CA ASP A 37 -7.84 -6.50 -0.85
C ASP A 37 -7.92 -5.97 -2.27
N GLU A 38 -9.07 -6.10 -2.92
CA GLU A 38 -9.25 -5.62 -4.29
C GLU A 38 -9.07 -4.10 -4.38
N ILE A 39 -9.65 -3.39 -3.43
CA ILE A 39 -9.49 -1.94 -3.36
C ILE A 39 -8.03 -1.58 -3.08
N ILE A 40 -7.40 -2.27 -2.13
CA ILE A 40 -5.99 -2.03 -1.79
C ILE A 40 -5.11 -2.22 -3.02
N LEU A 41 -5.32 -3.29 -3.79
CA LEU A 41 -4.55 -3.51 -5.00
C LEU A 41 -4.75 -2.39 -6.02
N ALA A 42 -5.96 -1.88 -6.14
CA ALA A 42 -6.23 -0.75 -7.02
C ALA A 42 -5.49 0.50 -6.55
N LEU A 43 -5.43 0.73 -5.23
CA LEU A 43 -4.70 1.88 -4.68
C LEU A 43 -3.20 1.73 -4.94
N VAL A 44 -2.65 0.54 -4.72
CA VAL A 44 -1.23 0.28 -4.95
C VAL A 44 -0.87 0.53 -6.42
N LYS A 45 -1.71 0.11 -7.35
CA LYS A 45 -1.46 0.33 -8.78
C LYS A 45 -1.39 1.81 -9.14
N LYS A 46 -2.01 2.67 -8.36
CA LYS A 46 -1.93 4.12 -8.59
C LYS A 46 -0.59 4.71 -8.16
N LEU A 47 0.24 3.95 -7.46
CA LEU A 47 1.59 4.38 -7.11
C LEU A 47 2.56 4.19 -8.26
N ASP A 48 2.19 3.42 -9.30
CA ASP A 48 3.06 3.09 -10.41
C ASP A 48 3.57 4.34 -11.12
N GLY A 49 4.87 4.39 -11.32
CA GLY A 49 5.55 5.52 -11.96
C GLY A 49 5.82 6.69 -11.02
N GLY A 50 5.41 6.60 -9.75
CA GLY A 50 5.57 7.70 -8.81
C GLY A 50 6.87 7.65 -8.02
N ILE A 51 7.24 8.82 -7.50
CA ILE A 51 8.36 8.98 -6.57
C ILE A 51 7.77 9.53 -5.28
N PHE A 52 8.00 8.83 -4.18
CA PHE A 52 7.41 9.17 -2.89
C PHE A 52 8.49 9.33 -1.84
N GLU A 53 8.28 10.29 -0.93
CA GLU A 53 9.18 10.47 0.20
C GLU A 53 8.70 9.60 1.36
N SER A 54 9.66 8.94 2.02
CA SER A 54 9.33 8.14 3.19
C SER A 54 9.06 9.04 4.39
N ASP A 55 8.10 8.62 5.23
CA ASP A 55 7.82 9.27 6.51
C ASP A 55 8.83 8.85 7.56
N ASP A 56 9.34 7.63 7.44
CA ASP A 56 10.23 7.03 8.43
C ASP A 56 11.00 5.91 7.75
N ALA A 57 12.10 5.51 8.34
CA ALA A 57 12.93 4.44 7.80
C ALA A 57 13.76 3.81 8.91
N ASP A 58 14.07 2.53 8.75
CA ASP A 58 15.00 1.83 9.63
C ASP A 58 16.01 1.05 8.77
N ASP A 59 16.68 0.08 9.35
CA ASP A 59 17.72 -0.69 8.65
C ASP A 59 17.18 -1.55 7.53
N GLU A 60 15.91 -1.94 7.59
CA GLU A 60 15.32 -2.87 6.63
C GLU A 60 14.27 -2.22 5.75
N PHE A 61 13.51 -1.25 6.26
CA PHE A 61 12.33 -0.76 5.60
C PHE A 61 12.28 0.76 5.52
N GLU A 62 11.62 1.24 4.48
CA GLU A 62 11.13 2.61 4.38
C GLU A 62 9.62 2.57 4.50
N TYR A 63 9.05 3.50 5.27
CA TYR A 63 7.62 3.55 5.56
C TYR A 63 6.99 4.79 4.94
N PHE A 64 5.82 4.61 4.33
CA PHE A 64 5.15 5.66 3.55
C PHE A 64 3.69 5.78 3.96
N LYS A 65 3.17 7.00 3.86
CA LYS A 65 1.73 7.28 3.94
C LYS A 65 1.38 8.12 2.74
N THR A 66 0.45 7.64 1.93
CA THR A 66 0.04 8.34 0.71
C THR A 66 -1.44 8.64 0.79
N GLU A 67 -1.79 9.93 0.66
CA GLU A 67 -3.17 10.38 0.67
C GLU A 67 -3.27 11.78 0.07
N PRO A 68 -4.39 12.12 -0.56
CA PRO A 68 -5.46 11.21 -0.88
C PRO A 68 -5.15 10.39 -2.14
N ILE A 69 -5.64 9.17 -2.18
CA ILE A 69 -5.65 8.38 -3.40
C ILE A 69 -7.12 8.24 -3.80
N GLU A 70 -7.46 8.74 -4.99
CA GLU A 70 -8.84 8.73 -5.47
C GLU A 70 -9.11 7.42 -6.21
N TYR A 71 -10.20 6.74 -5.87
CA TYR A 71 -10.61 5.53 -6.54
C TYR A 71 -12.12 5.40 -6.45
N MET A 72 -12.78 5.24 -7.60
CA MET A 72 -14.23 5.05 -7.69
C MET A 72 -15.01 6.13 -6.94
N GLY A 73 -14.56 7.38 -7.05
CA GLY A 73 -15.26 8.53 -6.45
C GLY A 73 -15.01 8.69 -4.95
N LYS A 74 -14.11 7.94 -4.37
CA LYS A 74 -13.80 8.00 -2.95
C LYS A 74 -12.31 8.26 -2.75
N SER A 75 -11.98 8.81 -1.59
CA SER A 75 -10.60 9.13 -1.23
C SER A 75 -10.10 8.16 -0.17
N TYR A 76 -8.85 7.73 -0.32
CA TYR A 76 -8.25 6.75 0.58
C TYR A 76 -6.88 7.19 1.05
N ARG A 77 -6.46 6.65 2.20
CA ARG A 77 -5.08 6.70 2.66
C ARG A 77 -4.50 5.30 2.61
N LEU A 78 -3.28 5.18 2.10
CA LEU A 78 -2.56 3.91 2.07
C LEU A 78 -1.29 4.05 2.91
N VAL A 79 -1.11 3.13 3.85
CA VAL A 79 0.10 3.04 4.66
C VAL A 79 0.87 1.83 4.16
N TRP A 80 2.08 2.05 3.65
CA TRP A 80 2.82 1.01 2.96
C TRP A 80 4.31 1.13 3.23
N LEU A 81 5.04 0.10 2.82
CA LEU A 81 6.48 0.05 3.05
C LEU A 81 7.19 -0.57 1.86
N LEU A 82 8.49 -0.26 1.76
CA LEU A 82 9.41 -0.92 0.85
C LEU A 82 10.53 -1.52 1.69
N LYS A 83 10.92 -2.74 1.34
CA LYS A 83 12.09 -3.38 1.94
C LYS A 83 13.28 -3.11 1.02
N TYR A 84 14.41 -2.66 1.58
CA TYR A 84 15.53 -2.16 0.79
C TYR A 84 16.05 -3.15 -0.25
N ASP A 85 16.10 -4.41 0.06
CA ASP A 85 16.68 -5.41 -0.83
C ASP A 85 15.64 -6.37 -1.42
N ALA A 86 14.40 -5.94 -1.49
CA ALA A 86 13.32 -6.78 -1.99
C ALA A 86 12.50 -6.04 -3.05
N MET A 87 11.70 -6.78 -3.80
CA MET A 87 10.91 -6.25 -4.92
C MET A 87 9.42 -6.33 -4.62
N TYR A 88 9.03 -6.03 -3.37
CA TYR A 88 7.62 -6.01 -3.01
C TYR A 88 7.24 -4.72 -2.31
N ILE A 89 5.95 -4.39 -2.39
CA ILE A 89 5.34 -3.37 -1.55
C ILE A 89 4.58 -4.09 -0.44
N GLY A 90 4.85 -3.74 0.81
CA GLY A 90 4.06 -4.21 1.92
C GLY A 90 2.99 -3.20 2.25
N VAL A 91 1.74 -3.63 2.38
CA VAL A 91 0.65 -2.76 2.79
C VAL A 91 0.35 -3.04 4.25
N VAL A 92 0.58 -2.03 5.09
CA VAL A 92 0.40 -2.13 6.53
C VAL A 92 -1.04 -1.82 6.91
N ASN A 93 -1.62 -0.82 6.26
CA ASN A 93 -2.98 -0.41 6.55
C ASN A 93 -3.54 0.39 5.37
N ALA A 94 -4.86 0.46 5.30
CA ALA A 94 -5.55 1.29 4.32
C ALA A 94 -6.91 1.64 4.87
N PHE A 95 -7.36 2.85 4.61
CA PHE A 95 -8.69 3.24 5.04
C PHE A 95 -9.22 4.37 4.17
N ARG A 96 -10.56 4.43 4.12
CA ARG A 96 -11.26 5.46 3.40
C ARG A 96 -11.26 6.75 4.21
N ARG A 97 -10.99 7.86 3.54
CA ARG A 97 -11.03 9.18 4.18
C ARG A 97 -12.40 9.81 4.00
N SER A 98 -12.91 10.39 5.07
CA SER A 98 -14.13 11.16 4.98
C SER A 98 -13.85 12.49 4.30
N LYS A 99 -14.72 12.90 3.41
CA LYS A 99 -14.68 14.23 2.83
C LYS A 99 -15.59 15.14 3.65
N LYS A 100 -15.11 16.29 3.92
CA LYS A 100 -15.91 17.30 4.58
C LYS A 100 -16.15 18.46 3.69
#